data_36229e1e6c5151279c0008d43a12ac05
#
_entry.id   36229e1e6c5151279c0008d43a12ac05
#
_cell.length_a   1.000
_cell.length_b   1.000
_cell.length_c   1.000
_cell.angle_alpha   90.00
_cell.angle_beta   90.00
_cell.angle_gamma   90.00
#
_symmetry.space_group_name_H-M   'P 1'
#
loop_
_entity.id
_entity.type
_entity.pdbx_description
1 polymer ?
#
loop_
_entity_poly.entity_id
_entity_poly.type
_entity_poly.pdbx_seq_one_letter_code
_entity_poly.pdbx_strand_id
1 'polypeptide(L)'
;MKINKIVKYLILSDIAFFTGWGLITPIFPIFIIDKIHGGTALVAGIASAIYWIVKAILEFPVGTILDKYAGEKDDYLFLIAGFFIASIVPFGYIFAMYPWHIYLLQLFYGLGMAMAISGWRAIFTKNIDKGKEASEWSLDNSLLGFGTGIAGIISGYLVFNFGYIFSFIFAGTLGMLGVLIIFCLRREMSISVRGVHANIWDFFNNGKKKQTHPNIKDIINDNKR
;
A
#
# COMPACT_ATOMS: atom_id res chain seq x y z
N MET A 1 13.98 -17.91 -13.52
CA MET A 1 14.62 -16.74 -12.90
C MET A 1 14.61 -16.97 -11.38
N LYS A 2 15.77 -16.96 -10.70
CA LYS A 2 15.79 -16.98 -9.24
C LYS A 2 15.55 -15.53 -8.76
N ILE A 3 14.43 -15.26 -8.17
CA ILE A 3 14.05 -13.97 -7.60
C ILE A 3 14.23 -14.06 -6.09
N ASN A 4 14.67 -12.96 -5.45
CA ASN A 4 14.78 -12.84 -4.00
C ASN A 4 13.44 -13.23 -3.33
N LYS A 5 13.50 -13.96 -2.21
CA LYS A 5 12.30 -14.39 -1.49
C LYS A 5 11.45 -13.19 -1.03
N ILE A 6 12.09 -12.13 -0.56
CA ILE A 6 11.41 -10.91 -0.10
C ILE A 6 10.60 -10.30 -1.26
N VAL A 7 11.23 -10.14 -2.43
CA VAL A 7 10.57 -9.64 -3.65
C VAL A 7 9.40 -10.52 -4.05
N LYS A 8 9.52 -11.86 -3.96
CA LYS A 8 8.39 -12.77 -4.23
C LYS A 8 7.20 -12.56 -3.31
N TYR A 9 7.43 -12.39 -2.00
CA TYR A 9 6.34 -12.12 -1.05
C TYR A 9 5.68 -10.77 -1.33
N LEU A 10 6.46 -9.75 -1.68
CA LEU A 10 5.93 -8.45 -2.06
C LEU A 10 5.04 -8.54 -3.31
N ILE A 11 5.53 -9.15 -4.38
CA ILE A 11 4.76 -9.36 -5.62
C ILE A 11 3.47 -10.16 -5.33
N LEU A 12 3.56 -11.23 -4.52
CA LEU A 12 2.40 -12.05 -4.20
C LEU A 12 1.35 -11.29 -3.37
N SER A 13 1.81 -10.46 -2.43
CA SER A 13 0.91 -9.59 -1.66
C SER A 13 0.22 -8.55 -2.53
N ASP A 14 0.94 -7.97 -3.48
CA ASP A 14 0.41 -7.01 -4.43
C ASP A 14 -0.63 -7.64 -5.35
N ILE A 15 -0.35 -8.82 -5.90
CA ILE A 15 -1.32 -9.56 -6.73
C ILE A 15 -2.62 -9.77 -5.94
N ALA A 16 -2.54 -10.25 -4.70
CA ALA A 16 -3.72 -10.47 -3.88
C ALA A 16 -4.49 -9.16 -3.63
N PHE A 17 -3.79 -8.11 -3.20
CA PHE A 17 -4.39 -6.82 -2.87
C PHE A 17 -5.01 -6.14 -4.10
N PHE A 18 -4.24 -5.97 -5.17
CA PHE A 18 -4.69 -5.24 -6.37
C PHE A 18 -5.70 -6.04 -7.20
N THR A 19 -5.68 -7.37 -7.18
CA THR A 19 -6.77 -8.18 -7.73
C THR A 19 -8.08 -7.89 -6.97
N GLY A 20 -8.02 -7.76 -5.64
CA GLY A 20 -9.15 -7.33 -4.84
C GLY A 20 -9.69 -5.95 -5.26
N TRP A 21 -8.81 -4.98 -5.46
CA TRP A 21 -9.20 -3.65 -5.95
C TRP A 21 -9.67 -3.66 -7.40
N GLY A 22 -9.18 -4.57 -8.22
CA GLY A 22 -9.69 -4.81 -9.57
C GLY A 22 -11.17 -5.21 -9.60
N LEU A 23 -11.68 -5.85 -8.54
CA LEU A 23 -13.11 -6.12 -8.37
C LEU A 23 -13.92 -4.84 -8.12
N ILE A 24 -13.33 -3.79 -7.56
CA ILE A 24 -14.04 -2.56 -7.21
C ILE A 24 -13.97 -1.52 -8.33
N THR A 25 -12.79 -1.37 -8.93
CA THR A 25 -12.49 -0.27 -9.85
C THR A 25 -13.56 -0.04 -10.93
N PRO A 26 -14.01 -1.04 -11.70
CA PRO A 26 -14.98 -0.81 -12.76
C PRO A 26 -16.40 -0.53 -12.25
N ILE A 27 -16.75 -1.05 -11.08
CA ILE A 27 -18.11 -0.93 -10.53
C ILE A 27 -18.28 0.25 -9.57
N PHE A 28 -17.23 0.86 -9.09
CA PHE A 28 -17.27 1.89 -8.05
C PHE A 28 -18.10 3.12 -8.44
N PRO A 29 -17.91 3.75 -9.63
CA PRO A 29 -18.76 4.85 -10.05
C PRO A 29 -20.23 4.44 -10.20
N ILE A 30 -20.48 3.23 -10.71
CA ILE A 30 -21.83 2.70 -10.93
C ILE A 30 -22.51 2.48 -9.57
N PHE A 31 -21.80 1.90 -8.60
CA PHE A 31 -22.29 1.71 -7.24
C PHE A 31 -22.72 3.04 -6.60
N ILE A 32 -21.91 4.10 -6.75
CA ILE A 32 -22.23 5.41 -6.20
C ILE A 32 -23.51 5.96 -6.79
N ILE A 33 -23.67 5.88 -8.12
CA ILE A 33 -24.85 6.40 -8.81
C ILE A 33 -26.11 5.59 -8.45
N ASP A 34 -25.97 4.27 -8.30
CA ASP A 34 -27.07 3.32 -8.15
C ASP A 34 -27.54 3.14 -6.69
N LYS A 35 -26.61 3.18 -5.73
CA LYS A 35 -26.89 2.80 -4.33
C LYS A 35 -26.76 3.94 -3.31
N ILE A 36 -26.04 5.00 -3.62
CA ILE A 36 -25.81 6.10 -2.67
C ILE A 36 -26.91 7.15 -2.82
N HIS A 37 -27.57 7.52 -1.73
CA HIS A 37 -28.57 8.58 -1.72
C HIS A 37 -27.97 9.92 -2.15
N GLY A 38 -28.40 10.47 -3.28
CA GLY A 38 -27.80 11.64 -3.91
C GLY A 38 -26.50 11.34 -4.65
N GLY A 39 -26.22 10.07 -4.96
CA GLY A 39 -25.08 9.65 -5.77
C GLY A 39 -25.19 10.16 -7.21
N THR A 40 -24.10 10.75 -7.69
CA THR A 40 -24.00 11.29 -9.06
C THR A 40 -22.60 11.04 -9.59
N ALA A 41 -22.39 11.25 -10.89
CA ALA A 41 -21.03 11.22 -11.47
C ALA A 41 -20.10 12.24 -10.80
N LEU A 42 -20.62 13.39 -10.34
CA LEU A 42 -19.86 14.38 -9.60
C LEU A 42 -19.38 13.82 -8.24
N VAL A 43 -20.26 13.14 -7.52
CA VAL A 43 -19.91 12.47 -6.24
C VAL A 43 -18.81 11.43 -6.46
N ALA A 44 -18.89 10.62 -7.51
CA ALA A 44 -17.87 9.66 -7.87
C ALA A 44 -16.53 10.33 -8.23
N GLY A 45 -16.59 11.43 -8.97
CA GLY A 45 -15.40 12.23 -9.29
C GLY A 45 -14.74 12.83 -8.06
N ILE A 46 -15.52 13.44 -7.15
CA ILE A 46 -15.00 13.97 -5.89
C ILE A 46 -14.39 12.85 -5.02
N ALA A 47 -15.05 11.71 -4.93
CA ALA A 47 -14.54 10.56 -4.19
C ALA A 47 -13.17 10.10 -4.71
N SER A 48 -13.04 9.98 -6.03
CA SER A 48 -11.76 9.65 -6.68
C SER A 48 -10.69 10.72 -6.43
N ALA A 49 -11.08 12.00 -6.50
CA ALA A 49 -10.18 13.12 -6.23
C ALA A 49 -9.65 13.11 -4.79
N ILE A 50 -10.51 12.83 -3.80
CA ILE A 50 -10.12 12.71 -2.39
C ILE A 50 -9.02 11.65 -2.24
N TYR A 51 -9.24 10.45 -2.79
CA TYR A 51 -8.23 9.40 -2.78
C TYR A 51 -6.88 9.85 -3.34
N TRP A 52 -6.87 10.36 -4.58
CA TRP A 52 -5.63 10.72 -5.25
C TRP A 52 -4.92 11.89 -4.60
N ILE A 53 -5.66 12.90 -4.13
CA ILE A 53 -5.09 14.09 -3.48
C ILE A 53 -4.51 13.70 -2.11
N VAL A 54 -5.25 12.97 -1.28
CA VAL A 54 -4.78 12.52 0.03
C VAL A 54 -3.55 11.65 -0.12
N LYS A 55 -3.59 10.67 -1.03
CA LYS A 55 -2.43 9.83 -1.33
C LYS A 55 -1.22 10.65 -1.77
N ALA A 56 -1.39 11.58 -2.72
CA ALA A 56 -0.29 12.40 -3.23
C ALA A 56 0.33 13.31 -2.16
N ILE A 57 -0.51 13.93 -1.32
CA ILE A 57 -0.04 14.80 -0.22
C ILE A 57 0.74 14.01 0.82
N LEU A 58 0.32 12.78 1.13
CA LEU A 58 0.92 11.98 2.20
C LEU A 58 2.08 11.10 1.72
N GLU A 59 2.10 10.67 0.47
CA GLU A 59 3.13 9.75 -0.06
C GLU A 59 4.54 10.36 0.05
N PHE A 60 4.72 11.64 -0.29
CA PHE A 60 6.01 12.30 -0.21
C PHE A 60 6.53 12.47 1.24
N PRO A 61 5.75 13.01 2.20
CA PRO A 61 6.16 13.06 3.61
C PRO A 61 6.45 11.68 4.20
N VAL A 62 5.61 10.67 3.92
CA VAL A 62 5.82 9.30 4.41
C VAL A 62 7.13 8.73 3.86
N GLY A 63 7.40 8.86 2.55
CA GLY A 63 8.67 8.43 1.96
C GLY A 63 9.88 9.11 2.60
N THR A 64 9.80 10.43 2.81
CA THR A 64 10.89 11.19 3.48
C THR A 64 11.14 10.73 4.92
N ILE A 65 10.07 10.34 5.63
CA ILE A 65 10.17 9.79 6.98
C ILE A 65 10.88 8.44 6.94
N LEU A 66 10.48 7.54 6.05
CA LEU A 66 11.09 6.22 5.92
C LEU A 66 12.57 6.30 5.55
N ASP A 67 12.96 7.20 4.65
CA ASP A 67 14.37 7.43 4.29
C ASP A 67 15.19 7.95 5.48
N LYS A 68 14.59 8.80 6.33
CA LYS A 68 15.29 9.40 7.47
C LYS A 68 15.59 8.39 8.58
N TYR A 69 14.69 7.45 8.82
CA TYR A 69 14.83 6.48 9.91
C TYR A 69 15.50 5.17 9.47
N ALA A 70 15.85 5.03 8.19
CA ALA A 70 16.71 3.99 7.59
C ALA A 70 16.56 2.56 8.16
N GLY A 71 15.36 2.17 8.63
CA GLY A 71 15.11 0.87 9.25
C GLY A 71 14.14 0.01 8.45
N GLU A 72 14.51 -1.22 8.10
CA GLU A 72 13.59 -2.18 7.44
C GLU A 72 12.32 -2.44 8.26
N LYS A 73 12.37 -2.20 9.58
CA LYS A 73 11.23 -2.35 10.48
C LYS A 73 10.16 -1.29 10.24
N ASP A 74 10.57 -0.06 10.02
CA ASP A 74 9.65 1.05 9.82
C ASP A 74 8.99 0.92 8.44
N ASP A 75 9.76 0.59 7.41
CA ASP A 75 9.24 0.29 6.07
C ASP A 75 8.16 -0.80 6.12
N TYR A 76 8.45 -1.88 6.86
CA TYR A 76 7.53 -3.00 7.04
C TYR A 76 6.25 -2.60 7.81
N LEU A 77 6.38 -1.81 8.88
CA LEU A 77 5.23 -1.36 9.66
C LEU A 77 4.31 -0.46 8.85
N PHE A 78 4.87 0.47 8.07
CA PHE A 78 4.10 1.33 7.19
C PHE A 78 3.41 0.52 6.08
N LEU A 79 4.11 -0.46 5.50
CA LEU A 79 3.56 -1.35 4.50
C LEU A 79 2.34 -2.13 5.02
N ILE A 80 2.49 -2.84 6.16
CA ILE A 80 1.43 -3.69 6.70
C ILE A 80 0.26 -2.87 7.23
N ALA A 81 0.53 -1.77 7.95
CA ALA A 81 -0.51 -0.89 8.45
C ALA A 81 -1.29 -0.23 7.31
N GLY A 82 -0.60 0.22 6.27
CA GLY A 82 -1.21 0.82 5.09
C GLY A 82 -2.11 -0.15 4.33
N PHE A 83 -1.64 -1.36 4.04
CA PHE A 83 -2.47 -2.37 3.38
C PHE A 83 -3.64 -2.83 4.27
N PHE A 84 -3.45 -2.90 5.58
CA PHE A 84 -4.53 -3.23 6.50
C PHE A 84 -5.65 -2.17 6.47
N ILE A 85 -5.29 -0.88 6.59
CA ILE A 85 -6.25 0.23 6.50
C ILE A 85 -6.97 0.19 5.15
N ALA A 86 -6.25 0.05 4.05
CA ALA A 86 -6.82 -0.01 2.72
C ALA A 86 -7.74 -1.22 2.51
N SER A 87 -7.42 -2.38 3.10
CA SER A 87 -8.20 -3.61 2.96
C SER A 87 -9.52 -3.59 3.74
N ILE A 88 -9.66 -2.74 4.77
CA ILE A 88 -10.92 -2.56 5.50
C ILE A 88 -11.92 -1.73 4.71
N VAL A 89 -11.46 -0.82 3.87
CA VAL A 89 -12.31 0.13 3.13
C VAL A 89 -13.43 -0.55 2.31
N PRO A 90 -13.17 -1.64 1.57
CA PRO A 90 -14.23 -2.34 0.84
C PRO A 90 -15.39 -2.79 1.72
N PHE A 91 -15.12 -3.25 2.93
CA PHE A 91 -16.18 -3.62 3.88
C PHE A 91 -16.99 -2.39 4.33
N GLY A 92 -16.36 -1.22 4.40
CA GLY A 92 -17.04 0.04 4.70
C GLY A 92 -18.05 0.43 3.62
N TYR A 93 -17.79 0.14 2.34
CA TYR A 93 -18.74 0.44 1.26
C TYR A 93 -20.07 -0.31 1.40
N ILE A 94 -20.08 -1.46 2.06
CA ILE A 94 -21.32 -2.24 2.31
C ILE A 94 -22.33 -1.45 3.13
N PHE A 95 -21.82 -0.59 4.02
CA PHE A 95 -22.65 0.22 4.94
C PHE A 95 -22.81 1.68 4.46
N ALA A 96 -22.23 2.04 3.32
CA ALA A 96 -22.29 3.39 2.82
C ALA A 96 -23.69 3.69 2.23
N MET A 97 -24.31 4.77 2.71
CA MET A 97 -25.65 5.23 2.26
C MET A 97 -25.61 6.63 1.66
N TYR A 98 -24.67 7.48 2.07
CA TYR A 98 -24.58 8.89 1.68
C TYR A 98 -23.20 9.24 1.14
N PRO A 99 -23.03 10.30 0.34
CA PRO A 99 -21.75 10.70 -0.25
C PRO A 99 -20.62 10.88 0.77
N TRP A 100 -20.93 11.43 1.95
CA TRP A 100 -19.91 11.66 2.97
C TRP A 100 -19.29 10.37 3.53
N HIS A 101 -20.03 9.23 3.56
CA HIS A 101 -19.47 7.92 3.91
C HIS A 101 -18.40 7.53 2.90
N ILE A 102 -18.71 7.72 1.60
CA ILE A 102 -17.78 7.43 0.51
C ILE A 102 -16.53 8.31 0.61
N TYR A 103 -16.71 9.62 0.86
CA TYR A 103 -15.59 10.55 1.00
C TYR A 103 -14.67 10.18 2.17
N LEU A 104 -15.25 9.81 3.32
CA LEU A 104 -14.50 9.36 4.48
C LEU A 104 -13.72 8.07 4.18
N LEU A 105 -14.34 7.10 3.53
CA LEU A 105 -13.70 5.84 3.13
C LEU A 105 -12.56 6.09 2.13
N GLN A 106 -12.72 7.00 1.19
CA GLN A 106 -11.68 7.37 0.24
C GLN A 106 -10.50 8.10 0.90
N LEU A 107 -10.76 8.88 1.96
CA LEU A 107 -9.71 9.48 2.77
C LEU A 107 -8.86 8.40 3.47
N PHE A 108 -9.51 7.43 4.13
CA PHE A 108 -8.80 6.31 4.75
C PHE A 108 -8.06 5.44 3.72
N TYR A 109 -8.66 5.23 2.56
CA TYR A 109 -8.01 4.51 1.47
C TYR A 109 -6.75 5.24 0.98
N GLY A 110 -6.84 6.55 0.75
CA GLY A 110 -5.70 7.38 0.36
C GLY A 110 -4.58 7.38 1.38
N LEU A 111 -4.93 7.51 2.68
CA LEU A 111 -3.97 7.39 3.79
C LEU A 111 -3.29 6.02 3.81
N GLY A 112 -4.07 4.94 3.78
CA GLY A 112 -3.55 3.57 3.77
C GLY A 112 -2.62 3.32 2.59
N MET A 113 -3.01 3.75 1.39
CA MET A 113 -2.20 3.56 0.19
C MET A 113 -0.93 4.42 0.17
N ALA A 114 -0.94 5.63 0.73
CA ALA A 114 0.28 6.42 0.87
C ALA A 114 1.31 5.72 1.76
N MET A 115 0.86 5.15 2.88
CA MET A 115 1.72 4.37 3.77
C MET A 115 2.22 3.09 3.11
N ALA A 116 1.31 2.31 2.52
CA ALA A 116 1.60 1.01 1.92
C ALA A 116 2.60 1.13 0.77
N ILE A 117 2.34 2.01 -0.18
CA ILE A 117 3.18 2.16 -1.38
C ILE A 117 4.59 2.68 -1.03
N SER A 118 4.69 3.63 -0.08
CA SER A 118 5.99 4.12 0.37
C SER A 118 6.82 3.01 1.03
N GLY A 119 6.23 2.24 1.96
CA GLY A 119 6.89 1.12 2.61
C GLY A 119 7.24 0.00 1.63
N TRP A 120 6.32 -0.33 0.73
CA TRP A 120 6.53 -1.34 -0.32
C TRP A 120 7.72 -0.98 -1.22
N ARG A 121 7.75 0.25 -1.74
CA ARG A 121 8.84 0.73 -2.60
C ARG A 121 10.18 0.72 -1.88
N ALA A 122 10.23 1.12 -0.61
CA ALA A 122 11.44 1.11 0.19
C ALA A 122 12.00 -0.33 0.32
N ILE A 123 11.16 -1.32 0.66
CA ILE A 123 11.59 -2.72 0.79
C ILE A 123 11.94 -3.31 -0.57
N PHE A 124 11.12 -3.10 -1.60
CA PHE A 124 11.33 -3.66 -2.93
C PHE A 124 12.65 -3.18 -3.52
N THR A 125 12.92 -1.87 -3.48
CA THR A 125 14.15 -1.28 -4.02
C THR A 125 15.42 -1.77 -3.31
N LYS A 126 15.34 -2.02 -1.99
CA LYS A 126 16.46 -2.55 -1.22
C LYS A 126 16.76 -4.03 -1.53
N ASN A 127 15.76 -4.79 -1.98
CA ASN A 127 15.84 -6.24 -2.15
C ASN A 127 15.81 -6.72 -3.61
N ILE A 128 15.65 -5.80 -4.56
CA ILE A 128 15.69 -6.12 -6.00
C ILE A 128 17.06 -6.64 -6.42
N ASP A 129 17.09 -7.65 -7.27
CA ASP A 129 18.33 -8.26 -7.75
C ASP A 129 19.06 -7.29 -8.72
N LYS A 130 20.33 -6.99 -8.44
CA LYS A 130 21.15 -6.11 -9.30
C LYS A 130 21.24 -6.66 -10.72
N GLY A 131 20.95 -5.80 -11.70
CA GLY A 131 20.94 -6.13 -13.13
C GLY A 131 19.66 -6.81 -13.59
N LYS A 132 18.62 -6.92 -12.73
CA LYS A 132 17.30 -7.45 -13.07
C LYS A 132 16.16 -6.48 -12.73
N GLU A 133 16.52 -5.24 -12.42
CA GLU A 133 15.57 -4.22 -11.95
C GLU A 133 14.38 -4.10 -12.90
N ALA A 134 14.65 -3.92 -14.19
CA ALA A 134 13.61 -3.79 -15.20
C ALA A 134 12.72 -5.03 -15.30
N SER A 135 13.33 -6.23 -15.19
CA SER A 135 12.60 -7.50 -15.29
C SER A 135 11.68 -7.73 -14.08
N GLU A 136 12.13 -7.40 -12.87
CA GLU A 136 11.37 -7.62 -11.65
C GLU A 136 10.22 -6.61 -11.51
N TRP A 137 10.47 -5.32 -11.86
CA TRP A 137 9.40 -4.32 -11.98
C TRP A 137 8.36 -4.68 -13.04
N SER A 138 8.82 -5.17 -14.22
CA SER A 138 7.91 -5.56 -15.30
C SER A 138 7.09 -6.79 -14.93
N LEU A 139 7.70 -7.75 -14.21
CA LEU A 139 7.00 -8.93 -13.72
C LEU A 139 5.86 -8.54 -12.78
N ASP A 140 6.16 -7.68 -11.79
CA ASP A 140 5.17 -7.18 -10.85
C ASP A 140 4.02 -6.50 -11.59
N ASN A 141 4.30 -5.48 -12.39
CA ASN A 141 3.29 -4.75 -13.15
C ASN A 141 2.45 -5.66 -14.09
N SER A 142 3.08 -6.65 -14.72
CA SER A 142 2.36 -7.58 -15.61
C SER A 142 1.37 -8.45 -14.83
N LEU A 143 1.80 -8.98 -13.68
CA LEU A 143 0.94 -9.81 -12.83
C LEU A 143 -0.21 -9.00 -12.24
N LEU A 144 0.05 -7.75 -11.83
CA LEU A 144 -0.99 -6.81 -11.39
C LEU A 144 -2.00 -6.54 -12.51
N GLY A 145 -1.52 -6.30 -13.74
CA GLY A 145 -2.37 -6.05 -14.89
C GLY A 145 -3.29 -7.24 -15.19
N PHE A 146 -2.74 -8.46 -15.20
CA PHE A 146 -3.53 -9.68 -15.37
C PHE A 146 -4.56 -9.88 -14.25
N GLY A 147 -4.13 -9.77 -13.00
CA GLY A 147 -5.01 -9.93 -11.84
C GLY A 147 -6.18 -8.92 -11.87
N THR A 148 -5.86 -7.65 -12.07
CA THR A 148 -6.85 -6.56 -12.14
C THR A 148 -7.80 -6.72 -13.33
N GLY A 149 -7.28 -7.11 -14.50
CA GLY A 149 -8.10 -7.33 -15.70
C GLY A 149 -9.11 -8.47 -15.54
N ILE A 150 -8.67 -9.62 -15.04
CA ILE A 150 -9.54 -10.76 -14.76
C ILE A 150 -10.55 -10.41 -13.66
N ALA A 151 -10.11 -9.72 -12.60
CA ALA A 151 -10.99 -9.26 -11.53
C ALA A 151 -12.10 -8.34 -12.03
N GLY A 152 -11.80 -7.46 -12.99
CA GLY A 152 -12.81 -6.60 -13.61
C GLY A 152 -13.96 -7.37 -14.29
N ILE A 153 -13.62 -8.44 -15.01
CA ILE A 153 -14.63 -9.33 -15.63
C ILE A 153 -15.46 -10.03 -14.56
N ILE A 154 -14.79 -10.60 -13.55
CA ILE A 154 -15.45 -11.29 -12.42
C ILE A 154 -16.38 -10.32 -11.68
N SER A 155 -15.93 -9.09 -11.44
CA SER A 155 -16.73 -8.06 -10.78
C SER A 155 -18.01 -7.76 -11.51
N GLY A 156 -17.96 -7.57 -12.83
CA GLY A 156 -19.16 -7.36 -13.65
C GLY A 156 -20.14 -8.51 -13.52
N TYR A 157 -19.66 -9.75 -13.58
CA TYR A 157 -20.49 -10.94 -13.38
C TYR A 157 -21.10 -11.02 -11.99
N LEU A 158 -20.32 -10.74 -10.93
CA LEU A 158 -20.79 -10.77 -9.54
C LEU A 158 -21.87 -9.70 -9.31
N VAL A 159 -21.67 -8.49 -9.80
CA VAL A 159 -22.65 -7.41 -9.62
C VAL A 159 -23.94 -7.71 -10.37
N PHE A 160 -23.86 -8.26 -11.58
CA PHE A 160 -25.03 -8.61 -12.38
C PHE A 160 -25.88 -9.68 -11.71
N ASN A 161 -25.28 -10.72 -11.12
CA ASN A 161 -26.02 -11.86 -10.55
C ASN A 161 -26.32 -11.72 -9.05
N PHE A 162 -25.44 -11.07 -8.28
CA PHE A 162 -25.47 -11.10 -6.82
C PHE A 162 -25.43 -9.71 -6.16
N GLY A 163 -25.25 -8.65 -6.97
CA GLY A 163 -25.13 -7.29 -6.46
C GLY A 163 -23.73 -6.92 -5.94
N TYR A 164 -23.55 -5.67 -5.52
CA TYR A 164 -22.26 -5.07 -5.17
C TYR A 164 -21.60 -5.67 -3.94
N ILE A 165 -22.39 -6.15 -2.97
CA ILE A 165 -21.91 -6.61 -1.66
C ILE A 165 -20.86 -7.72 -1.82
N PHE A 166 -21.12 -8.68 -2.70
CA PHE A 166 -20.17 -9.78 -2.93
C PHE A 166 -18.82 -9.31 -3.48
N SER A 167 -18.83 -8.35 -4.43
CA SER A 167 -17.59 -7.77 -4.94
C SER A 167 -16.80 -7.07 -3.83
N PHE A 168 -17.46 -6.36 -2.93
CA PHE A 168 -16.80 -5.69 -1.79
C PHE A 168 -16.24 -6.68 -0.77
N ILE A 169 -16.98 -7.75 -0.45
CA ILE A 169 -16.52 -8.81 0.45
C ILE A 169 -15.28 -9.50 -0.15
N PHE A 170 -15.34 -9.90 -1.42
CA PHE A 170 -14.20 -10.54 -2.09
C PHE A 170 -12.99 -9.60 -2.18
N ALA A 171 -13.20 -8.32 -2.50
CA ALA A 171 -12.12 -7.34 -2.54
C ALA A 171 -11.46 -7.16 -1.18
N GLY A 172 -12.23 -6.98 -0.11
CA GLY A 172 -11.71 -6.86 1.24
C GLY A 172 -10.99 -8.11 1.71
N THR A 173 -11.53 -9.31 1.41
CA THR A 173 -10.88 -10.60 1.76
C THR A 173 -9.56 -10.80 1.01
N LEU A 174 -9.50 -10.50 -0.28
CA LEU A 174 -8.26 -10.56 -1.05
C LEU A 174 -7.24 -9.53 -0.54
N GLY A 175 -7.68 -8.33 -0.17
CA GLY A 175 -6.83 -7.35 0.48
C GLY A 175 -6.25 -7.86 1.80
N MET A 176 -7.07 -8.46 2.67
CA MET A 176 -6.62 -9.07 3.92
C MET A 176 -5.68 -10.26 3.69
N LEU A 177 -5.90 -11.03 2.62
CA LEU A 177 -4.95 -12.07 2.22
C LEU A 177 -3.58 -11.47 1.87
N GLY A 178 -3.55 -10.33 1.16
CA GLY A 178 -2.32 -9.57 0.91
C GLY A 178 -1.62 -9.17 2.21
N VAL A 179 -2.37 -8.66 3.20
CA VAL A 179 -1.84 -8.33 4.54
C VAL A 179 -1.24 -9.56 5.23
N LEU A 180 -1.91 -10.72 5.16
CA LEU A 180 -1.39 -11.97 5.73
C LEU A 180 -0.09 -12.43 5.06
N ILE A 181 0.01 -12.27 3.73
CA ILE A 181 1.24 -12.58 2.99
C ILE A 181 2.39 -11.68 3.44
N ILE A 182 2.13 -10.37 3.63
CA ILE A 182 3.12 -9.43 4.17
C ILE A 182 3.49 -9.83 5.61
N PHE A 183 2.54 -10.28 6.41
CA PHE A 183 2.84 -10.74 7.76
C PHE A 183 3.82 -11.93 7.77
N CYS A 184 3.70 -12.85 6.79
CA CYS A 184 4.67 -13.94 6.60
C CYS A 184 6.06 -13.43 6.20
N LEU A 185 6.15 -12.32 5.46
CA LEU A 185 7.41 -11.67 5.07
C LEU A 185 8.28 -11.30 6.28
N ARG A 186 7.67 -10.94 7.41
CA ARG A 186 8.39 -10.63 8.65
C ARG A 186 9.42 -11.68 9.05
N ARG A 187 9.14 -12.95 8.80
CA ARG A 187 10.02 -14.06 9.15
C ARG A 187 11.28 -14.08 8.28
N GLU A 188 11.16 -13.73 7.02
CA GLU A 188 12.28 -13.68 6.06
C GLU A 188 13.16 -12.43 6.29
N MET A 189 12.57 -11.31 6.72
CA MET A 189 13.29 -10.07 7.04
C MET A 189 13.95 -10.06 8.42
N SER A 190 13.91 -11.17 9.19
CA SER A 190 14.46 -11.27 10.56
C SER A 190 13.99 -10.14 11.50
N ILE A 191 12.81 -9.59 11.27
CA ILE A 191 12.25 -8.49 12.06
C ILE A 191 11.77 -9.01 13.42
N SER A 192 12.53 -8.73 14.48
CA SER A 192 12.11 -9.02 15.85
C SER A 192 11.15 -7.97 16.39
N VAL A 193 9.91 -8.37 16.75
CA VAL A 193 8.89 -7.47 17.33
C VAL A 193 9.24 -7.02 18.76
N ARG A 194 10.22 -7.62 19.42
CA ARG A 194 10.59 -7.30 20.81
C ARG A 194 11.23 -5.91 21.02
N GLY A 195 11.28 -5.03 20.05
CA GLY A 195 11.88 -3.70 20.15
C GLY A 195 11.05 -2.54 19.62
N VAL A 196 9.77 -2.74 19.33
CA VAL A 196 8.87 -1.65 18.90
C VAL A 196 8.36 -0.89 20.13
N HIS A 197 9.22 -0.17 20.81
CA HIS A 197 8.86 1.07 21.46
C HIS A 197 9.14 2.21 20.47
N ALA A 198 8.34 2.27 19.41
CA ALA A 198 8.19 3.50 18.66
C ALA A 198 7.43 4.47 19.57
N ASN A 199 8.17 5.24 20.35
CA ASN A 199 7.63 6.36 21.06
C ASN A 199 7.23 7.37 19.99
N ILE A 200 5.92 7.49 19.71
CA ILE A 200 5.38 8.48 18.76
C ILE A 200 5.89 9.89 19.10
N TRP A 201 6.23 10.14 20.37
CA TRP A 201 6.84 11.36 20.86
C TRP A 201 8.30 11.53 20.44
N ASP A 202 9.07 10.46 20.25
CA ASP A 202 10.43 10.52 19.67
C ASP A 202 10.39 10.93 18.20
N PHE A 203 9.28 10.61 17.51
CA PHE A 203 9.02 11.02 16.14
C PHE A 203 8.95 12.55 15.99
N PHE A 204 8.33 13.23 16.95
CA PHE A 204 8.19 14.67 16.94
C PHE A 204 9.36 15.42 17.62
N ASN A 205 10.08 14.80 18.54
CA ASN A 205 11.13 15.47 19.34
C ASN A 205 12.56 15.29 18.83
N ASN A 206 12.87 14.29 18.01
CA ASN A 206 14.24 14.01 17.56
C ASN A 206 14.66 14.66 16.23
N GLY A 207 14.03 15.77 15.86
CA GLY A 207 14.47 16.63 14.73
C GLY A 207 15.89 17.22 14.87
N LYS A 208 16.70 16.79 15.86
CA LYS A 208 18.02 17.38 16.18
C LYS A 208 19.16 16.39 16.40
N LYS A 209 19.09 15.15 15.95
CA LYS A 209 20.34 14.36 15.91
C LYS A 209 21.05 14.60 14.59
N LYS A 210 22.08 15.48 14.65
CA LYS A 210 23.06 15.70 13.58
C LYS A 210 23.56 14.37 13.04
N GLN A 211 23.51 14.21 11.72
CA GLN A 211 24.39 13.28 10.99
C GLN A 211 25.84 13.68 11.32
N THR A 212 26.52 12.89 12.10
CA THR A 212 27.97 12.95 12.18
C THR A 212 28.50 12.32 10.89
N HIS A 213 28.65 13.13 9.85
CA HIS A 213 29.52 12.75 8.74
C HIS A 213 30.90 12.42 9.31
N PRO A 214 31.53 11.30 8.91
CA PRO A 214 32.90 11.04 9.30
C PRO A 214 33.77 12.25 8.88
N ASN A 215 34.56 12.74 9.81
CA ASN A 215 35.38 13.93 9.60
C ASN A 215 36.34 13.64 8.47
N ILE A 216 36.44 14.52 7.48
CA ILE A 216 37.37 14.40 6.33
C ILE A 216 38.80 14.10 6.78
N LYS A 217 39.18 14.49 7.99
CA LYS A 217 40.48 14.17 8.60
C LYS A 217 40.69 12.69 8.90
N ASP A 218 39.62 11.93 9.15
CA ASP A 218 39.74 10.48 9.45
C ASP A 218 39.95 9.67 8.17
N ILE A 219 39.43 10.15 7.04
CA ILE A 219 39.58 9.55 5.70
C ILE A 219 41.01 9.78 5.16
N ILE A 220 41.64 10.90 5.51
CA ILE A 220 43.00 11.25 5.01
C ILE A 220 44.09 10.46 5.76
N ASN A 221 43.83 10.06 7.00
CA ASN A 221 44.82 9.31 7.79
C ASN A 221 44.84 7.80 7.49
N ASP A 222 43.78 7.24 6.96
CA ASP A 222 43.72 5.80 6.60
C ASP A 222 44.43 5.48 5.26
N ASN A 223 44.69 6.49 4.43
CA ASN A 223 45.42 6.35 3.16
C ASN A 223 46.95 6.56 3.30
N LYS A 224 47.47 6.64 4.53
CA LYS A 224 48.90 6.79 4.82
C LYS A 224 49.53 5.63 5.61
N ARG A 225 48.83 4.48 5.66
CA ARG A 225 49.43 3.25 6.18
C ARG A 225 49.61 2.18 5.13
#